data_97737345b7731acdcf2d00244d945edd
#
_entry.id   97737345b7731acdcf2d00244d945edd
#
_cell.length_a   1.000
_cell.length_b   1.000
_cell.length_c   1.000
_cell.angle_alpha   90.00
_cell.angle_beta   90.00
_cell.angle_gamma   90.00
#
_symmetry.space_group_name_H-M   'P 1'
#
loop_
_entity.id
_entity.type
_entity.pdbx_description
1 polymer ?
#
loop_
_entity_poly.entity_id
_entity_poly.type
_entity_poly.pdbx_seq_one_letter_code
_entity_poly.pdbx_strand_id
1 'polypeptide(L)'
;MRLDNYANLRLTGTYNTSLDGEVDEKLIYHNDLYVVKRVRDPEAGESAVMRLHLPKDGVREFTIPLSAITSREEFRKHIASQGVAVTKMDELMTYTTTWINELQANSVAEKAHRQFGWTDGSMTTFILGNKKITADAIEFNPPSDQTVGLFPAFEPKGTLEEWKELMSFWDRDGFELYQYVVGTGFGSALMEMLNAS
;
A
#
# COMPACT_ATOMS: atom_id res chain seq x y z
N MET A 1 -22.84 1.21 10.02
CA MET A 1 -22.65 0.64 8.68
C MET A 1 -21.48 -0.33 8.77
N ARG A 2 -21.65 -1.62 8.53
CA ARG A 2 -20.58 -2.62 8.70
C ARG A 2 -19.66 -2.54 7.48
N LEU A 3 -18.37 -2.36 7.69
CA LEU A 3 -17.32 -2.33 6.65
C LEU A 3 -17.20 -3.66 5.87
N ASP A 4 -17.74 -4.74 6.41
CA ASP A 4 -17.66 -6.10 5.88
C ASP A 4 -18.45 -6.33 4.56
N ASN A 5 -19.35 -5.43 4.20
CA ASN A 5 -20.18 -5.55 3.00
C ASN A 5 -19.63 -4.85 1.76
N TYR A 6 -18.48 -4.18 1.85
CA TYR A 6 -17.97 -3.34 0.75
C TYR A 6 -16.97 -4.03 -0.19
N ALA A 7 -16.53 -5.24 0.12
CA ALA A 7 -15.58 -5.99 -0.72
C ALA A 7 -16.14 -6.38 -2.09
N ASN A 8 -17.47 -6.29 -2.30
CA ASN A 8 -18.14 -6.66 -3.56
C ASN A 8 -18.97 -5.52 -4.17
N LEU A 9 -18.91 -4.30 -3.62
CA LEU A 9 -19.61 -3.17 -4.20
C LEU A 9 -18.75 -2.59 -5.34
N ARG A 10 -19.18 -2.82 -6.57
CA ARG A 10 -18.89 -1.90 -7.68
C ARG A 10 -19.19 -0.50 -7.16
N LEU A 11 -18.39 0.51 -7.48
CA LEU A 11 -18.60 1.90 -7.07
C LEU A 11 -20.00 2.38 -7.53
N THR A 12 -21.00 1.87 -6.88
CA THR A 12 -22.38 2.28 -6.96
C THR A 12 -22.66 3.14 -5.75
N GLY A 13 -22.77 4.43 -5.99
CA GLY A 13 -23.58 5.19 -5.11
C GLY A 13 -22.94 6.27 -4.27
N THR A 14 -23.29 7.49 -4.55
CA THR A 14 -23.60 8.47 -3.52
C THR A 14 -25.04 8.25 -3.10
N TYR A 15 -25.25 7.93 -1.83
CA TYR A 15 -26.58 7.82 -1.27
C TYR A 15 -27.16 9.23 -1.15
N ASN A 16 -28.04 9.63 -2.06
CA ASN A 16 -29.01 10.68 -1.79
C ASN A 16 -30.20 10.01 -1.13
N THR A 17 -30.37 10.23 0.16
CA THR A 17 -31.66 9.96 0.80
C THR A 17 -32.63 11.01 0.26
N SER A 18 -33.54 10.61 -0.62
CA SER A 18 -34.74 11.38 -0.91
C SER A 18 -35.57 11.52 0.37
N LEU A 19 -36.41 12.53 0.45
CA LEU A 19 -37.32 12.75 1.59
C LEU A 19 -38.26 11.56 1.85
N ASP A 20 -38.35 10.61 0.91
CA ASP A 20 -39.20 9.42 0.96
C ASP A 20 -38.44 8.16 1.44
N GLY A 21 -37.13 8.28 1.79
CA GLY A 21 -36.34 7.14 2.31
C GLY A 21 -35.85 6.15 1.25
N GLU A 22 -36.06 6.42 -0.04
CA GLU A 22 -35.47 5.66 -1.13
C GLU A 22 -34.00 6.05 -1.31
N VAL A 23 -33.16 5.03 -1.44
CA VAL A 23 -31.72 5.19 -1.68
C VAL A 23 -31.48 5.13 -3.18
N ASP A 24 -31.18 6.27 -3.80
CA ASP A 24 -30.75 6.30 -5.19
C ASP A 24 -29.30 5.84 -5.33
N GLU A 25 -29.08 4.73 -5.98
CA GLU A 25 -27.75 4.22 -6.33
C GLU A 25 -27.26 4.87 -7.62
N LYS A 26 -26.20 5.68 -7.52
CA LYS A 26 -25.60 6.36 -8.67
C LYS A 26 -24.18 5.81 -8.94
N LEU A 27 -23.98 5.20 -10.11
CA LEU A 27 -22.65 4.75 -10.53
C LEU A 27 -21.70 5.96 -10.70
N ILE A 28 -20.61 5.97 -9.95
CA ILE A 28 -19.55 7.00 -10.03
C ILE A 28 -18.41 6.54 -10.95
N TYR A 29 -17.94 5.29 -10.77
CA TYR A 29 -16.86 4.71 -11.54
C TYR A 29 -17.12 3.21 -11.78
N HIS A 30 -16.69 2.69 -12.93
CA HIS A 30 -17.00 1.33 -13.36
C HIS A 30 -16.19 0.24 -12.66
N ASN A 31 -15.03 0.57 -12.09
CA ASN A 31 -14.18 -0.36 -11.38
C ASN A 31 -14.21 -0.08 -9.88
N ASP A 32 -13.79 -1.05 -9.08
CA ASP A 32 -13.76 -0.89 -7.64
C ASP A 32 -12.62 0.05 -7.24
N LEU A 33 -12.97 1.16 -6.59
CA LEU A 33 -12.03 2.14 -6.04
C LEU A 33 -12.52 2.58 -4.66
N TYR A 34 -11.73 2.33 -3.62
CA TYR A 34 -12.14 2.67 -2.25
C TYR A 34 -10.92 2.93 -1.35
N VAL A 35 -11.16 3.57 -0.21
CA VAL A 35 -10.15 3.82 0.81
C VAL A 35 -10.00 2.60 1.69
N VAL A 36 -8.79 2.07 1.83
CA VAL A 36 -8.49 0.90 2.66
C VAL A 36 -8.19 1.31 4.10
N LYS A 37 -7.29 2.30 4.25
CA LYS A 37 -6.80 2.77 5.54
C LYS A 37 -6.23 4.18 5.44
N ARG A 38 -5.96 4.77 6.60
CA ARG A 38 -5.24 6.03 6.73
C ARG A 38 -3.85 5.77 7.25
N VAL A 39 -2.88 6.50 6.74
CA VAL A 39 -1.48 6.47 7.21
C VAL A 39 -1.04 7.86 7.57
N ARG A 40 -0.30 7.96 8.68
CA ARG A 40 0.28 9.21 9.15
C ARG A 40 1.80 9.15 9.04
N ASP A 41 2.33 10.05 8.25
CA ASP A 41 3.76 10.32 8.16
C ASP A 41 4.10 11.55 9.01
N PRO A 42 5.13 11.51 9.88
CA PRO A 42 5.47 12.64 10.74
C PRO A 42 5.83 13.93 9.99
N GLU A 43 6.35 13.84 8.77
CA GLU A 43 6.80 14.98 7.97
C GLU A 43 5.82 15.34 6.84
N ALA A 44 5.29 14.33 6.14
CA ALA A 44 4.39 14.53 5.00
C ALA A 44 2.91 14.66 5.41
N GLY A 45 2.59 14.39 6.67
CA GLY A 45 1.21 14.45 7.17
C GLY A 45 0.41 13.18 6.92
N GLU A 46 -0.91 13.31 6.90
CA GLU A 46 -1.82 12.16 6.77
C GLU A 46 -2.22 11.93 5.31
N SER A 47 -2.25 10.67 4.91
CA SER A 47 -2.64 10.22 3.58
C SER A 47 -3.67 9.10 3.66
N ALA A 48 -4.52 9.00 2.66
CA ALA A 48 -5.41 7.86 2.44
C ALA A 48 -4.74 6.83 1.51
N VAL A 49 -4.79 5.56 1.89
CA VAL A 49 -4.43 4.44 1.02
C VAL A 49 -5.67 4.05 0.25
N MET A 50 -5.60 4.20 -1.06
CA MET A 50 -6.66 3.81 -1.99
C MET A 50 -6.35 2.45 -2.60
N ARG A 51 -7.38 1.64 -2.81
CA ARG A 51 -7.28 0.39 -3.57
C ARG A 51 -8.12 0.47 -4.82
N LEU A 52 -7.49 0.17 -5.94
CA LEU A 52 -8.10 0.08 -7.26
C LEU A 52 -8.05 -1.36 -7.74
N HIS A 53 -9.18 -1.91 -8.11
CA HIS A 53 -9.26 -3.22 -8.74
C HIS A 53 -9.67 -3.07 -10.21
N LEU A 54 -8.79 -3.48 -11.10
CA LEU A 54 -9.04 -3.55 -12.53
C LEU A 54 -9.19 -5.01 -12.94
N PRO A 55 -10.26 -5.39 -13.69
CA PRO A 55 -10.56 -6.79 -13.96
C PRO A 55 -9.46 -7.58 -14.66
N LYS A 56 -8.60 -6.91 -15.43
CA LYS A 56 -7.49 -7.55 -16.17
C LYS A 56 -6.12 -7.27 -15.55
N ASP A 57 -5.94 -6.10 -14.94
CA ASP A 57 -4.64 -5.66 -14.41
C ASP A 57 -4.46 -6.03 -12.92
N GLY A 58 -5.52 -6.55 -12.29
CA GLY A 58 -5.50 -6.94 -10.88
C GLY A 58 -5.70 -5.79 -9.91
N VAL A 59 -5.17 -5.94 -8.71
CA VAL A 59 -5.32 -4.98 -7.60
C VAL A 59 -4.07 -4.12 -7.48
N ARG A 60 -4.28 -2.80 -7.36
CA ARG A 60 -3.24 -1.83 -7.03
C ARG A 60 -3.60 -1.02 -5.80
N GLU A 61 -2.61 -0.70 -4.99
CA GLU A 61 -2.75 0.25 -3.88
C GLU A 61 -1.84 1.45 -4.11
N PHE A 62 -2.35 2.63 -3.77
CA PHE A 62 -1.63 3.89 -3.88
C PHE A 62 -2.10 4.87 -2.82
N THR A 63 -1.31 5.89 -2.55
CA THR A 63 -1.63 6.91 -1.55
C THR A 63 -2.05 8.22 -2.19
N ILE A 64 -2.97 8.92 -1.52
CA ILE A 64 -3.30 10.31 -1.81
C ILE A 64 -3.19 11.10 -0.50
N PRO A 65 -2.40 12.19 -0.45
CA PRO A 65 -2.37 13.09 0.69
C PRO A 65 -3.77 13.66 0.96
N LEU A 66 -4.16 13.78 2.23
CA LEU A 66 -5.48 14.35 2.56
C LEU A 66 -5.61 15.80 2.07
N SER A 67 -4.51 16.56 2.04
CA SER A 67 -4.47 17.89 1.45
C SER A 67 -4.86 17.91 -0.03
N ALA A 68 -4.45 16.90 -0.80
CA ALA A 68 -4.80 16.79 -2.21
C ALA A 68 -6.27 16.39 -2.42
N ILE A 69 -6.87 15.64 -1.49
CA ILE A 69 -8.28 15.23 -1.59
C ILE A 69 -9.23 16.43 -1.47
N THR A 70 -8.84 17.47 -0.75
CA THR A 70 -9.64 18.69 -0.60
C THR A 70 -9.59 19.62 -1.82
N SER A 71 -8.66 19.38 -2.75
CA SER A 71 -8.52 20.13 -4.00
C SER A 71 -8.94 19.29 -5.19
N ARG A 72 -9.98 19.72 -5.90
CA ARG A 72 -10.51 19.01 -7.08
C ARG A 72 -9.45 18.72 -8.14
N GLU A 73 -8.57 19.72 -8.40
CA GLU A 73 -7.54 19.61 -9.42
C GLU A 73 -6.44 18.63 -8.98
N GLU A 74 -5.94 18.75 -7.74
CA GLU A 74 -4.91 17.87 -7.21
C GLU A 74 -5.42 16.44 -7.08
N PHE A 75 -6.63 16.25 -6.56
CA PHE A 75 -7.26 14.94 -6.49
C PHE A 75 -7.37 14.29 -7.86
N ARG A 76 -7.83 15.04 -8.86
CA ARG A 76 -7.93 14.57 -10.25
C ARG A 76 -6.57 14.16 -10.82
N LYS A 77 -5.51 14.95 -10.58
CA LYS A 77 -4.15 14.62 -11.03
C LYS A 77 -3.66 13.32 -10.39
N HIS A 78 -3.84 13.17 -9.08
CA HIS A 78 -3.41 11.97 -8.35
C HIS A 78 -4.11 10.71 -8.87
N ILE A 79 -5.44 10.71 -8.98
CA ILE A 79 -6.15 9.52 -9.44
C ILE A 79 -5.92 9.22 -10.92
N ALA A 80 -5.79 10.25 -11.77
CA ALA A 80 -5.49 10.08 -13.18
C ALA A 80 -4.10 9.45 -13.43
N SER A 81 -3.10 9.82 -12.61
CA SER A 81 -1.77 9.20 -12.67
C SER A 81 -1.80 7.70 -12.33
N GLN A 82 -2.82 7.26 -11.60
CA GLN A 82 -3.05 5.85 -11.28
C GLN A 82 -3.93 5.11 -12.31
N GLY A 83 -4.27 5.77 -13.42
CA GLY A 83 -5.09 5.19 -14.48
C GLY A 83 -6.59 5.25 -14.24
N VAL A 84 -7.04 6.07 -13.29
CA VAL A 84 -8.47 6.26 -13.00
C VAL A 84 -9.03 7.42 -13.80
N ALA A 85 -9.88 7.13 -14.78
CA ALA A 85 -10.59 8.13 -15.56
C ALA A 85 -12.04 8.23 -15.08
N VAL A 86 -12.40 9.35 -14.45
CA VAL A 86 -13.74 9.61 -13.90
C VAL A 86 -14.30 10.91 -14.44
N THR A 87 -15.56 10.89 -14.86
CA THR A 87 -16.30 12.08 -15.29
C THR A 87 -17.03 12.77 -14.13
N LYS A 88 -17.41 12.00 -13.13
CA LYS A 88 -18.17 12.45 -11.95
C LYS A 88 -17.21 12.72 -10.78
N MET A 89 -16.35 13.73 -10.94
CA MET A 89 -15.27 14.00 -10.00
C MET A 89 -15.77 14.44 -8.62
N ASP A 90 -16.80 15.28 -8.59
CA ASP A 90 -17.33 15.83 -7.34
C ASP A 90 -17.99 14.73 -6.49
N GLU A 91 -18.67 13.79 -7.15
CA GLU A 91 -19.25 12.63 -6.49
C GLU A 91 -18.15 11.69 -5.94
N LEU A 92 -17.06 11.49 -6.70
CA LEU A 92 -15.94 10.69 -6.22
C LEU A 92 -15.24 11.35 -5.03
N MET A 93 -15.05 12.66 -5.05
CA MET A 93 -14.49 13.40 -3.92
C MET A 93 -15.37 13.27 -2.68
N THR A 94 -16.69 13.46 -2.83
CA THR A 94 -17.65 13.29 -1.72
C THR A 94 -17.60 11.87 -1.16
N TYR A 95 -17.63 10.86 -2.02
CA TYR A 95 -17.50 9.47 -1.64
C TYR A 95 -16.19 9.21 -0.84
N THR A 96 -15.05 9.66 -1.38
CA THR A 96 -13.75 9.45 -0.75
C THR A 96 -13.66 10.16 0.61
N THR A 97 -14.15 11.40 0.69
CA THR A 97 -14.17 12.19 1.93
C THR A 97 -15.07 11.56 3.00
N THR A 98 -16.25 11.08 2.61
CA THR A 98 -17.16 10.38 3.53
C THR A 98 -16.50 9.14 4.10
N TRP A 99 -15.84 8.34 3.27
CA TRP A 99 -15.12 7.15 3.69
C TRP A 99 -13.98 7.47 4.68
N ILE A 100 -13.21 8.51 4.37
CA ILE A 100 -12.13 8.98 5.26
C ILE A 100 -12.69 9.42 6.62
N ASN A 101 -13.80 10.15 6.64
CA ASN A 101 -14.45 10.57 7.89
C ASN A 101 -14.91 9.37 8.73
N GLU A 102 -15.47 8.35 8.09
CA GLU A 102 -15.83 7.09 8.77
C GLU A 102 -14.60 6.39 9.35
N LEU A 103 -13.50 6.32 8.61
CA LEU A 103 -12.25 5.77 9.11
C LEU A 103 -11.66 6.63 10.24
N GLN A 104 -11.84 7.94 10.22
CA GLN A 104 -11.40 8.83 11.30
C GLN A 104 -12.20 8.62 12.58
N ALA A 105 -13.48 8.34 12.44
CA ALA A 105 -14.36 8.06 13.58
C ALA A 105 -14.10 6.68 14.22
N ASN A 106 -13.68 5.70 13.41
CA ASN A 106 -13.69 4.29 13.83
C ASN A 106 -12.28 3.65 13.94
N SER A 107 -11.23 4.31 13.47
CA SER A 107 -9.87 3.74 13.47
C SER A 107 -8.78 4.80 13.69
N VAL A 108 -7.64 4.36 14.21
CA VAL A 108 -6.44 5.18 14.32
C VAL A 108 -5.65 5.08 13.01
N ALA A 109 -5.07 6.21 12.54
CA ALA A 109 -4.18 6.18 11.39
C ALA A 109 -2.93 5.36 11.70
N GLU A 110 -2.57 4.46 10.79
CA GLU A 110 -1.33 3.69 10.90
C GLU A 110 -0.11 4.61 10.73
N LYS A 111 0.97 4.27 11.40
CA LYS A 111 2.25 4.97 11.21
C LYS A 111 2.86 4.57 9.86
N ALA A 112 3.22 5.54 9.05
CA ALA A 112 4.01 5.29 7.84
C ALA A 112 5.46 4.94 8.21
N HIS A 113 6.02 3.96 7.52
CA HIS A 113 7.42 3.53 7.70
C HIS A 113 8.21 3.90 6.45
N ARG A 114 9.21 4.77 6.64
CA ARG A 114 10.06 5.27 5.55
C ARG A 114 11.32 4.46 5.34
N GLN A 115 11.77 3.80 6.41
CA GLN A 115 13.01 3.02 6.40
C GLN A 115 12.71 1.57 6.08
N PHE A 116 13.63 0.91 5.39
CA PHE A 116 13.62 -0.52 5.20
C PHE A 116 14.18 -1.22 6.45
N GLY A 117 13.76 -2.44 6.68
CA GLY A 117 14.20 -3.22 7.83
C GLY A 117 13.11 -3.36 8.90
N TRP A 118 13.52 -3.71 10.10
CA TRP A 118 12.63 -3.84 11.24
C TRP A 118 12.10 -2.48 11.70
N THR A 119 10.82 -2.43 12.04
CA THR A 119 10.15 -1.17 12.42
C THR A 119 10.43 -0.75 13.86
N ASP A 120 10.78 -1.72 14.70
CA ASP A 120 11.03 -1.54 16.12
C ASP A 120 11.85 -2.71 16.69
N GLY A 121 12.26 -2.61 17.94
CA GLY A 121 13.01 -3.65 18.64
C GLY A 121 12.21 -4.93 18.92
N SER A 122 10.90 -4.97 18.66
CA SER A 122 10.10 -6.20 18.80
C SER A 122 10.29 -7.18 17.65
N MET A 123 10.85 -6.74 16.53
CA MET A 123 11.13 -7.54 15.33
C MET A 123 9.90 -8.30 14.81
N THR A 124 8.72 -7.72 14.97
CA THR A 124 7.46 -8.31 14.50
C THR A 124 7.05 -7.86 13.11
N THR A 125 7.60 -6.72 12.66
CA THR A 125 7.25 -6.10 11.39
C THR A 125 8.50 -5.69 10.63
N PHE A 126 8.64 -6.18 9.41
CA PHE A 126 9.76 -5.86 8.50
C PHE A 126 9.25 -5.10 7.28
N ILE A 127 9.90 -3.99 6.94
CA ILE A 127 9.57 -3.18 5.75
C ILE A 127 10.56 -3.51 4.64
N LEU A 128 10.00 -3.89 3.48
CA LEU A 128 10.77 -4.17 2.27
C LEU A 128 10.07 -3.50 1.07
N GLY A 129 10.63 -2.42 0.58
CA GLY A 129 10.02 -1.66 -0.51
C GLY A 129 8.64 -1.12 -0.11
N ASN A 130 7.63 -1.45 -0.90
CA ASN A 130 6.23 -1.13 -0.64
C ASN A 130 5.49 -2.20 0.18
N LYS A 131 6.23 -3.12 0.81
CA LYS A 131 5.66 -4.24 1.56
C LYS A 131 5.97 -4.10 3.05
N LYS A 132 4.94 -4.21 3.87
CA LYS A 132 5.01 -4.40 5.31
C LYS A 132 4.77 -5.87 5.60
N ILE A 133 5.79 -6.56 6.06
CA ILE A 133 5.80 -8.02 6.25
C ILE A 133 5.68 -8.30 7.74
N THR A 134 4.67 -9.07 8.12
CA THR A 134 4.47 -9.61 9.45
C THR A 134 4.43 -11.13 9.39
N ALA A 135 4.32 -11.81 10.54
CA ALA A 135 4.18 -13.27 10.58
C ALA A 135 2.90 -13.75 9.85
N ASP A 136 1.85 -12.94 9.85
CA ASP A 136 0.52 -13.34 9.40
C ASP A 136 0.14 -12.78 8.02
N ALA A 137 0.77 -11.67 7.59
CA ALA A 137 0.36 -10.96 6.39
C ALA A 137 1.49 -10.18 5.72
N ILE A 138 1.30 -9.92 4.43
CA ILE A 138 2.04 -8.92 3.66
C ILE A 138 1.05 -7.83 3.28
N GLU A 139 1.28 -6.63 3.78
CA GLU A 139 0.43 -5.47 3.54
C GLU A 139 1.17 -4.40 2.73
N PHE A 140 0.41 -3.52 2.11
CA PHE A 140 0.98 -2.36 1.43
C PHE A 140 1.53 -1.35 2.44
N ASN A 141 2.81 -0.99 2.26
CA ASN A 141 3.48 0.11 2.95
C ASN A 141 3.64 1.28 1.98
N PRO A 142 3.06 2.45 2.27
CA PRO A 142 3.21 3.61 1.40
C PRO A 142 4.68 4.00 1.21
N PRO A 143 5.11 4.24 -0.04
CA PRO A 143 6.45 4.72 -0.32
C PRO A 143 6.68 6.11 0.26
N SER A 144 7.91 6.39 0.66
CA SER A 144 8.40 7.76 0.79
C SER A 144 9.03 8.21 -0.52
N ASP A 145 9.04 9.52 -0.78
CA ASP A 145 9.67 10.10 -1.99
C ASP A 145 11.15 9.71 -2.09
N GLN A 146 11.81 9.50 -0.95
CA GLN A 146 13.22 9.11 -0.88
C GLN A 146 13.48 7.67 -1.31
N THR A 147 12.51 6.77 -1.12
CA THR A 147 12.70 5.33 -1.31
C THR A 147 11.96 4.76 -2.52
N VAL A 148 11.02 5.51 -3.08
CA VAL A 148 10.17 5.03 -4.20
C VAL A 148 11.01 4.56 -5.40
N GLY A 149 12.11 5.23 -5.71
CA GLY A 149 13.02 4.85 -6.80
C GLY A 149 13.76 3.53 -6.60
N LEU A 150 13.82 3.02 -5.37
CA LEU A 150 14.48 1.76 -5.03
C LEU A 150 13.55 0.54 -5.14
N PHE A 151 12.24 0.74 -5.21
CA PHE A 151 11.26 -0.35 -5.19
C PHE A 151 11.45 -1.39 -6.29
N PRO A 152 11.76 -1.03 -7.55
CA PRO A 152 12.02 -2.01 -8.59
C PRO A 152 13.17 -2.96 -8.29
N ALA A 153 14.11 -2.56 -7.42
CA ALA A 153 15.23 -3.40 -6.99
C ALA A 153 14.81 -4.49 -5.98
N PHE A 154 13.66 -4.30 -5.29
CA PHE A 154 13.12 -5.27 -4.33
C PHE A 154 12.06 -6.19 -4.93
N GLU A 155 11.72 -6.02 -6.20
CA GLU A 155 10.81 -6.95 -6.86
C GLU A 155 11.54 -8.24 -7.23
N PRO A 156 10.99 -9.42 -6.86
CA PRO A 156 11.56 -10.71 -7.20
C PRO A 156 11.67 -10.86 -8.71
N LYS A 157 12.81 -11.39 -9.17
CA LYS A 157 13.04 -11.75 -10.58
C LYS A 157 13.48 -13.19 -10.66
N GLY A 158 12.86 -13.99 -11.52
CA GLY A 158 13.10 -15.43 -11.60
C GLY A 158 12.39 -16.22 -10.50
N THR A 159 12.76 -17.47 -10.36
CA THR A 159 12.19 -18.43 -9.40
C THR A 159 13.19 -18.73 -8.28
N LEU A 160 12.67 -19.22 -7.15
CA LEU A 160 13.52 -19.68 -6.05
C LEU A 160 14.40 -20.88 -6.47
N GLU A 161 13.91 -21.72 -7.35
CA GLU A 161 14.62 -22.88 -7.89
C GLU A 161 15.82 -22.46 -8.73
N GLU A 162 15.62 -21.53 -9.68
CA GLU A 162 16.71 -20.95 -10.47
C GLU A 162 17.75 -20.24 -9.60
N TRP A 163 17.29 -19.55 -8.55
CA TRP A 163 18.18 -18.93 -7.59
C TRP A 163 19.01 -19.95 -6.81
N LYS A 164 18.40 -21.04 -6.33
CA LYS A 164 19.11 -22.13 -5.64
C LYS A 164 20.14 -22.80 -6.55
N GLU A 165 19.79 -23.03 -7.81
CA GLU A 165 20.71 -23.57 -8.80
C GLU A 165 21.91 -22.66 -8.99
N LEU A 166 21.68 -21.36 -9.14
CA LEU A 166 22.75 -20.35 -9.24
C LEU A 166 23.62 -20.33 -7.98
N MET A 167 23.02 -20.39 -6.79
CA MET A 167 23.75 -20.42 -5.53
C MET A 167 24.60 -21.70 -5.35
N SER A 168 24.17 -22.84 -5.88
CA SER A 168 24.94 -24.08 -5.83
C SER A 168 26.27 -23.99 -6.61
N PHE A 169 26.37 -23.07 -7.56
CA PHE A 169 27.65 -22.80 -8.27
C PHE A 169 28.73 -22.26 -7.32
N TRP A 170 28.33 -21.53 -6.26
CA TRP A 170 29.24 -20.97 -5.27
C TRP A 170 29.62 -21.96 -4.18
N ASP A 171 28.89 -23.10 -4.07
CA ASP A 171 29.15 -24.15 -3.08
C ASP A 171 30.28 -25.09 -3.55
N ARG A 172 31.48 -24.51 -3.67
CA ARG A 172 32.71 -25.20 -4.13
C ARG A 172 33.91 -24.69 -3.36
N ASP A 173 34.91 -25.52 -3.21
CA ASP A 173 36.19 -25.13 -2.62
C ASP A 173 36.82 -23.96 -3.40
N GLY A 174 37.29 -22.97 -2.68
CA GLY A 174 37.89 -21.74 -3.24
C GLY A 174 36.90 -20.63 -3.54
N PHE A 175 35.61 -20.81 -3.24
CA PHE A 175 34.57 -19.79 -3.39
C PHE A 175 34.06 -19.22 -2.07
N GLU A 176 34.75 -19.45 -0.95
CA GLU A 176 34.35 -19.06 0.41
C GLU A 176 34.15 -17.56 0.52
N LEU A 177 34.97 -16.75 -0.19
CA LEU A 177 34.83 -15.30 -0.19
C LEU A 177 33.49 -14.86 -0.82
N TYR A 178 33.05 -15.52 -1.88
CA TYR A 178 31.80 -15.23 -2.55
C TYR A 178 30.61 -15.68 -1.69
N GLN A 179 30.71 -16.85 -1.04
CA GLN A 179 29.71 -17.32 -0.07
C GLN A 179 29.56 -16.32 1.10
N TYR A 180 30.68 -15.78 1.59
CA TYR A 180 30.68 -14.74 2.62
C TYR A 180 29.93 -13.48 2.15
N VAL A 181 30.20 -12.97 0.93
CA VAL A 181 29.52 -11.79 0.38
C VAL A 181 28.04 -12.02 0.22
N VAL A 182 27.62 -13.18 -0.28
CA VAL A 182 26.19 -13.55 -0.35
C VAL A 182 25.58 -13.64 1.04
N GLY A 183 26.30 -14.26 1.99
CA GLY A 183 25.87 -14.40 3.38
C GLY A 183 25.65 -13.06 4.09
N THR A 184 26.45 -12.01 3.76
CA THR A 184 26.25 -10.66 4.34
C THR A 184 24.91 -10.04 3.94
N GLY A 185 24.43 -10.33 2.73
CA GLY A 185 23.09 -9.90 2.29
C GLY A 185 21.96 -10.45 3.18
N PHE A 186 22.05 -11.73 3.55
CA PHE A 186 21.12 -12.33 4.51
C PHE A 186 21.33 -11.83 5.94
N GLY A 187 22.60 -11.63 6.33
CA GLY A 187 22.96 -11.13 7.65
C GLY A 187 22.43 -9.75 7.93
N SER A 188 22.25 -8.91 6.91
CA SER A 188 21.77 -7.54 7.09
C SER A 188 20.40 -7.45 7.77
N ALA A 189 19.50 -8.38 7.48
CA ALA A 189 18.19 -8.47 8.16
C ALA A 189 18.30 -8.93 9.62
N LEU A 190 19.41 -9.56 10.02
CA LEU A 190 19.65 -10.10 11.36
C LEU A 190 20.44 -9.13 12.26
N MET A 191 20.96 -8.04 11.68
CA MET A 191 21.82 -7.09 12.43
C MET A 191 21.12 -6.49 13.65
N GLU A 192 19.82 -6.20 13.55
CA GLU A 192 19.03 -5.69 14.67
C GLU A 192 18.97 -6.68 15.84
N MET A 193 18.92 -7.98 15.55
CA MET A 193 18.92 -9.04 16.56
C MET A 193 20.25 -9.10 17.34
N LEU A 194 21.36 -8.74 16.69
CA LEU A 194 22.68 -8.74 17.32
C LEU A 194 22.88 -7.51 18.19
N ASN A 195 22.21 -6.40 17.91
CA ASN A 195 22.29 -5.17 18.67
C ASN A 195 21.32 -5.14 19.87
N ALA A 196 20.37 -6.06 19.94
CA ALA A 196 19.36 -6.15 21.00
C ALA A 196 19.82 -6.99 22.22
N SER A 197 21.05 -7.50 22.24
CA SER A 197 21.61 -8.34 23.30
C SER A 197 22.54 -7.58 24.27
#